data_f8348c1aa41f7d62fb0587e67237f5bc
#
_entry.id   f8348c1aa41f7d62fb0587e67237f5bc
#
_cell.length_a   1.000
_cell.length_b   1.000
_cell.length_c   1.000
_cell.angle_alpha   90.00
_cell.angle_beta   90.00
_cell.angle_gamma   90.00
#
_symmetry.space_group_name_H-M   'P 1'
#
loop_
_entity.id
_entity.type
_entity.pdbx_description
1 polymer ?
#
loop_
_entity_poly.entity_id
_entity_poly.type
_entity_poly.pdbx_seq_one_letter_code
_entity_poly.pdbx_strand_id
1 'polypeptide(L)'
;MHCVLRRLLAGGVRSVASDNQPLYVVDGMPILNSTPEQAYSAIGGVADAGNRDGGDGISNLNAEDIESVSILKGAPAAALYGSQAANGVILITTKKGNARKQQPVTFTSNLTLQSPFSLPAFQNRYGVSDGVESWGARARMKTYDNAGDFFRTGITAMNAVSVSSGSEQVQNYFSYANTAERGITGSNRLMRHNFNLRTTTGLFRQRLKLDGNISFMRQVVEDKPVPGGFYMNPLVGLYRFPRGVDITPYREHFEVYDAGRKLNVQDWIAPSDDFEQNPYWVVNRIRSRSLRNRVMASFTADWKVNGWLRLKARGNVDYVNDKVRQKFYASTAPALAGANGRYIESSYSETLFNGEVLAMFDKRLSPDWEPRRG
;
A
#
# COMPACT_ATOMS: atom_id res chain seq x y z
N MET A 1 8.05 -5.67 9.66
CA MET A 1 7.28 -6.59 8.80
C MET A 1 6.37 -5.72 7.99
N HIS A 2 6.69 -5.56 6.74
CA HIS A 2 5.80 -4.92 5.82
C HIS A 2 4.44 -5.49 6.05
N CYS A 3 3.44 -4.68 6.15
CA CYS A 3 2.10 -5.11 5.83
C CYS A 3 2.21 -5.71 4.41
N VAL A 4 2.45 -6.99 4.31
CA VAL A 4 2.16 -7.74 3.10
C VAL A 4 0.66 -7.56 2.98
N LEU A 5 0.28 -6.59 2.18
CA LEU A 5 -1.10 -6.37 1.82
C LEU A 5 -1.53 -7.65 1.14
N ARG A 6 -2.11 -8.54 1.94
CA ARG A 6 -2.72 -9.75 1.43
C ARG A 6 -3.79 -9.26 0.48
N ARG A 7 -3.58 -9.47 -0.81
CA ARG A 7 -4.62 -9.27 -1.81
C ARG A 7 -5.85 -10.02 -1.33
N LEU A 8 -6.90 -9.28 -1.01
CA LEU A 8 -8.16 -9.89 -0.62
C LEU A 8 -8.76 -10.55 -1.85
N LEU A 9 -8.97 -11.85 -1.76
CA LEU A 9 -9.67 -12.63 -2.78
C LEU A 9 -11.07 -12.94 -2.25
N ALA A 10 -12.07 -12.24 -2.74
CA ALA A 10 -13.45 -12.43 -2.28
C ALA A 10 -14.09 -13.73 -2.81
N GLY A 11 -13.55 -14.33 -3.86
CA GLY A 11 -14.08 -15.53 -4.51
C GLY A 11 -13.05 -16.62 -4.85
N GLY A 12 -11.81 -16.53 -4.32
CA GLY A 12 -10.70 -17.41 -4.69
C GLY A 12 -10.02 -16.99 -6.00
N VAL A 13 -8.96 -17.71 -6.39
CA VAL A 13 -8.26 -17.49 -7.66
C VAL A 13 -9.10 -18.12 -8.78
N ARG A 14 -9.66 -17.30 -9.67
CA ARG A 14 -10.49 -17.75 -10.80
C ARG A 14 -9.75 -17.73 -12.13
N SER A 15 -8.70 -16.94 -12.22
CA SER A 15 -7.90 -16.81 -13.42
C SER A 15 -6.42 -16.77 -13.09
N VAL A 16 -5.61 -17.44 -13.91
CA VAL A 16 -4.14 -17.41 -13.81
C VAL A 16 -3.59 -16.17 -14.53
N ALA A 17 -4.33 -15.63 -15.51
CA ALA A 17 -3.86 -14.57 -16.40
C ALA A 17 -4.54 -13.22 -16.18
N SER A 18 -5.62 -13.14 -15.40
CA SER A 18 -6.35 -11.89 -15.16
C SER A 18 -6.32 -11.50 -13.69
N ASP A 19 -6.66 -10.25 -13.40
CA ASP A 19 -6.79 -9.75 -12.03
C ASP A 19 -7.92 -10.50 -11.31
N ASN A 20 -7.62 -11.03 -10.13
CA ASN A 20 -8.57 -11.72 -9.26
C ASN A 20 -9.03 -10.83 -8.08
N GLN A 21 -8.70 -9.55 -8.11
CA GLN A 21 -9.07 -8.64 -7.04
C GLN A 21 -10.56 -8.29 -7.08
N PRO A 22 -11.22 -8.15 -5.92
CA PRO A 22 -12.58 -7.67 -5.85
C PRO A 22 -12.66 -6.19 -6.24
N LEU A 23 -13.83 -5.77 -6.71
CA LEU A 23 -14.14 -4.35 -6.89
C LEU A 23 -14.29 -3.69 -5.52
N TYR A 24 -13.61 -2.59 -5.30
CA TYR A 24 -13.81 -1.76 -4.10
C TYR A 24 -14.78 -0.63 -4.40
N VAL A 25 -15.75 -0.48 -3.51
CA VAL A 25 -16.81 0.52 -3.63
C VAL A 25 -16.89 1.29 -2.32
N VAL A 26 -16.68 2.60 -2.38
CA VAL A 26 -16.77 3.50 -1.23
C VAL A 26 -18.01 4.38 -1.36
N ASP A 27 -18.88 4.36 -0.35
CA ASP A 27 -20.14 5.10 -0.31
C ASP A 27 -21.03 4.88 -1.56
N GLY A 28 -20.95 3.66 -2.11
CA GLY A 28 -21.74 3.23 -3.27
C GLY A 28 -21.12 3.51 -4.62
N MET A 29 -19.88 4.04 -4.69
CA MET A 29 -19.18 4.37 -5.92
C MET A 29 -17.86 3.59 -6.03
N PRO A 30 -17.53 3.01 -7.20
CA PRO A 30 -16.25 2.36 -7.43
C PRO A 30 -15.07 3.30 -7.25
N ILE A 31 -13.94 2.75 -6.79
CA ILE A 31 -12.68 3.46 -6.62
C ILE A 31 -11.54 2.74 -7.35
N LEU A 32 -10.48 3.50 -7.65
CA LEU A 32 -9.24 2.96 -8.20
C LEU A 32 -8.54 2.04 -7.19
N ASN A 33 -8.14 0.87 -7.66
CA ASN A 33 -7.38 -0.11 -6.85
C ASN A 33 -6.02 -0.47 -7.47
N SER A 34 -5.63 0.15 -8.57
CA SER A 34 -4.35 -0.06 -9.23
C SER A 34 -3.21 0.69 -8.56
N THR A 35 -2.01 0.15 -8.66
CA THR A 35 -0.76 0.84 -8.31
C THR A 35 0.30 0.56 -9.36
N PRO A 36 1.12 1.57 -9.76
CA PRO A 36 2.13 1.42 -10.82
C PRO A 36 3.30 0.51 -10.44
N GLU A 37 3.50 0.25 -9.15
CA GLU A 37 4.56 -0.62 -8.63
C GLU A 37 4.07 -2.05 -8.41
N GLN A 38 3.27 -2.61 -9.33
CA GLN A 38 2.84 -4.02 -9.24
C GLN A 38 3.99 -4.96 -9.58
N ALA A 39 3.98 -6.11 -8.91
CA ALA A 39 4.93 -7.17 -9.19
C ALA A 39 4.53 -7.90 -10.49
N TYR A 40 5.36 -7.76 -11.52
CA TYR A 40 5.13 -8.44 -12.81
C TYR A 40 5.66 -9.87 -12.85
N SER A 41 6.56 -10.24 -11.94
CA SER A 41 7.23 -11.53 -11.94
C SER A 41 7.47 -12.02 -10.52
N ALA A 42 7.18 -13.29 -10.26
CA ALA A 42 7.47 -13.94 -8.98
C ALA A 42 9.00 -14.09 -8.71
N ILE A 43 9.82 -13.99 -9.75
CA ILE A 43 11.27 -14.20 -9.67
C ILE A 43 12.02 -12.87 -9.45
N GLY A 44 11.35 -11.73 -9.62
CA GLY A 44 11.99 -10.42 -9.59
C GLY A 44 12.66 -10.11 -10.93
N GLY A 45 12.02 -9.30 -11.76
CA GLY A 45 12.60 -8.91 -13.06
C GLY A 45 13.81 -7.99 -12.86
N VAL A 46 14.90 -8.31 -13.56
CA VAL A 46 16.11 -7.49 -13.55
C VAL A 46 15.88 -6.17 -14.28
N ALA A 47 15.05 -6.18 -15.32
CA ALA A 47 14.83 -5.02 -16.20
C ALA A 47 14.19 -3.82 -15.48
N ASP A 48 13.32 -4.06 -14.50
CA ASP A 48 12.55 -3.02 -13.82
C ASP A 48 12.99 -2.77 -12.37
N ALA A 49 14.23 -3.13 -12.06
CA ALA A 49 14.83 -2.89 -10.75
C ALA A 49 14.08 -3.55 -9.58
N GLY A 50 13.53 -4.73 -9.82
CA GLY A 50 13.00 -5.60 -8.77
C GLY A 50 11.48 -5.65 -8.71
N ASN A 51 11.04 -6.72 -8.10
CA ASN A 51 9.64 -7.04 -7.89
C ASN A 51 9.14 -6.33 -6.64
N ARG A 52 8.47 -5.19 -6.79
CA ARG A 52 7.92 -4.43 -5.66
C ARG A 52 6.41 -4.60 -5.62
N ASP A 53 5.89 -4.88 -4.46
CA ASP A 53 4.46 -4.80 -4.22
C ASP A 53 4.06 -3.34 -3.96
N GLY A 54 3.36 -2.72 -4.90
CA GLY A 54 2.85 -1.36 -4.79
C GLY A 54 1.72 -1.20 -3.75
N GLY A 55 1.26 -2.31 -3.20
CA GLY A 55 0.07 -2.35 -2.36
C GLY A 55 -1.21 -2.30 -3.19
N ASP A 56 -2.31 -1.94 -2.56
CA ASP A 56 -3.61 -1.73 -3.18
C ASP A 56 -4.17 -0.32 -2.91
N GLY A 57 -5.17 0.08 -3.68
CA GLY A 57 -5.78 1.40 -3.55
C GLY A 57 -6.57 1.57 -2.24
N ILE A 58 -7.05 0.47 -1.64
CA ILE A 58 -7.80 0.50 -0.39
C ILE A 58 -6.92 0.86 0.81
N SER A 59 -5.65 0.49 0.80
CA SER A 59 -4.70 0.84 1.86
C SER A 59 -4.50 2.35 2.02
N ASN A 60 -4.94 3.13 1.04
CA ASN A 60 -4.87 4.59 1.09
C ASN A 60 -5.98 5.22 1.94
N LEU A 61 -7.07 4.49 2.22
CA LEU A 61 -8.12 4.96 3.11
C LEU A 61 -7.63 4.93 4.56
N ASN A 62 -8.08 5.90 5.35
CA ASN A 62 -7.89 5.87 6.78
C ASN A 62 -8.91 4.91 7.41
N ALA A 63 -8.45 3.89 8.11
CA ALA A 63 -9.32 2.91 8.78
C ALA A 63 -10.26 3.55 9.81
N GLU A 64 -9.82 4.65 10.45
CA GLU A 64 -10.62 5.38 11.43
C GLU A 64 -11.82 6.12 10.81
N ASP A 65 -11.84 6.33 9.49
CA ASP A 65 -12.96 6.93 8.77
C ASP A 65 -14.01 5.91 8.31
N ILE A 66 -13.72 4.61 8.48
CA ILE A 66 -14.63 3.53 8.06
C ILE A 66 -15.67 3.30 9.15
N GLU A 67 -16.94 3.31 8.74
CA GLU A 67 -18.08 2.95 9.58
C GLU A 67 -18.40 1.46 9.49
N SER A 68 -18.41 0.91 8.26
CA SER A 68 -18.69 -0.50 8.03
C SER A 68 -18.05 -1.02 6.74
N VAL A 69 -17.81 -2.34 6.71
CA VAL A 69 -17.35 -3.06 5.53
C VAL A 69 -18.27 -4.25 5.31
N SER A 70 -18.77 -4.41 4.08
CA SER A 70 -19.60 -5.54 3.66
C SER A 70 -19.03 -6.18 2.42
N ILE A 71 -19.10 -7.49 2.31
CA ILE A 71 -18.57 -8.25 1.17
C ILE A 71 -19.72 -8.88 0.41
N LEU A 72 -19.88 -8.51 -0.86
CA LEU A 72 -20.84 -9.11 -1.78
C LEU A 72 -20.12 -10.12 -2.68
N LYS A 73 -20.71 -11.31 -2.80
CA LYS A 73 -20.17 -12.40 -3.65
C LYS A 73 -21.25 -12.88 -4.61
N GLY A 74 -20.84 -13.32 -5.80
CA GLY A 74 -21.73 -13.97 -6.78
C GLY A 74 -22.77 -13.03 -7.40
N ALA A 75 -23.98 -13.56 -7.61
CA ALA A 75 -25.04 -12.88 -8.33
C ALA A 75 -25.45 -11.49 -7.79
N PRO A 76 -25.56 -11.26 -6.49
CA PRO A 76 -25.87 -9.93 -5.95
C PRO A 76 -24.83 -8.86 -6.31
N ALA A 77 -23.55 -9.24 -6.35
CA ALA A 77 -22.47 -8.33 -6.76
C ALA A 77 -22.60 -7.98 -8.24
N ALA A 78 -22.80 -8.98 -9.10
CA ALA A 78 -22.92 -8.79 -10.54
C ALA A 78 -24.18 -7.99 -10.93
N ALA A 79 -25.29 -8.16 -10.18
CA ALA A 79 -26.52 -7.41 -10.41
C ALA A 79 -26.37 -5.90 -10.13
N LEU A 80 -25.55 -5.52 -9.15
CA LEU A 80 -25.35 -4.13 -8.77
C LEU A 80 -24.23 -3.42 -9.54
N TYR A 81 -23.16 -4.14 -9.89
CA TYR A 81 -21.93 -3.55 -10.45
C TYR A 81 -21.47 -4.18 -11.76
N GLY A 82 -22.29 -5.06 -12.35
CA GLY A 82 -22.04 -5.67 -13.66
C GLY A 82 -20.79 -6.56 -13.69
N SER A 83 -20.11 -6.60 -14.82
CA SER A 83 -18.93 -7.45 -15.06
C SER A 83 -17.72 -7.08 -14.17
N GLN A 84 -17.61 -5.86 -13.74
CA GLN A 84 -16.52 -5.42 -12.84
C GLN A 84 -16.58 -6.14 -11.48
N ALA A 85 -17.76 -6.64 -11.09
CA ALA A 85 -17.97 -7.38 -9.85
C ALA A 85 -17.74 -8.90 -9.99
N ALA A 86 -17.18 -9.39 -11.10
CA ALA A 86 -16.97 -10.82 -11.34
C ALA A 86 -16.19 -11.52 -10.22
N ASN A 87 -15.26 -10.82 -9.58
CA ASN A 87 -14.45 -11.31 -8.46
C ASN A 87 -15.03 -10.96 -7.08
N GLY A 88 -16.27 -10.47 -7.02
CA GLY A 88 -16.92 -9.96 -5.81
C GLY A 88 -16.70 -8.46 -5.61
N VAL A 89 -17.40 -7.90 -4.63
CA VAL A 89 -17.37 -6.48 -4.28
C VAL A 89 -17.15 -6.32 -2.79
N ILE A 90 -16.28 -5.39 -2.43
CA ILE A 90 -16.09 -4.94 -1.04
C ILE A 90 -16.71 -3.55 -0.94
N LEU A 91 -17.82 -3.48 -0.21
CA LEU A 91 -18.53 -2.23 0.07
C LEU A 91 -18.00 -1.61 1.35
N ILE A 92 -17.58 -0.36 1.26
CA ILE A 92 -17.06 0.41 2.38
C ILE A 92 -17.97 1.61 2.57
N THR A 93 -18.50 1.75 3.78
CA THR A 93 -19.25 2.93 4.18
C THR A 93 -18.37 3.78 5.07
N THR A 94 -18.25 5.07 4.76
CA THR A 94 -17.46 6.00 5.57
C THR A 94 -18.34 6.72 6.60
N LYS A 95 -17.73 7.13 7.71
CA LYS A 95 -18.37 7.85 8.79
C LYS A 95 -19.00 9.16 8.31
N LYS A 96 -20.10 9.53 8.91
CA LYS A 96 -20.85 10.77 8.66
C LYS A 96 -20.87 11.65 9.90
N GLY A 97 -21.21 12.91 9.70
CA GLY A 97 -21.54 13.82 10.79
C GLY A 97 -22.73 13.33 11.62
N ASN A 98 -22.84 13.79 12.84
CA ASN A 98 -23.84 13.39 13.79
C ASN A 98 -24.69 14.59 14.23
N ALA A 99 -26.01 14.40 14.31
CA ALA A 99 -26.97 15.42 14.75
C ALA A 99 -27.01 15.64 16.28
N ARG A 100 -26.13 15.01 17.05
CA ARG A 100 -26.09 15.14 18.51
C ARG A 100 -25.65 16.54 18.93
N LYS A 101 -26.23 17.05 20.02
CA LYS A 101 -25.84 18.36 20.62
C LYS A 101 -24.38 18.40 21.07
N GLN A 102 -23.82 17.29 21.51
CA GLN A 102 -22.39 17.17 21.83
C GLN A 102 -21.61 16.88 20.54
N GLN A 103 -20.55 17.63 20.34
CA GLN A 103 -19.62 17.46 19.23
C GLN A 103 -18.47 16.54 19.71
N PRO A 104 -18.55 15.23 19.48
CA PRO A 104 -17.51 14.33 19.93
C PRO A 104 -16.25 14.59 19.11
N VAL A 105 -15.18 14.93 19.83
CA VAL A 105 -13.82 14.88 19.28
C VAL A 105 -13.23 13.54 19.69
N THR A 106 -12.82 12.76 18.71
CA THR A 106 -12.18 11.47 18.97
C THR A 106 -10.72 11.59 18.60
N PHE A 107 -9.85 11.19 19.52
CA PHE A 107 -8.41 11.04 19.28
C PHE A 107 -8.04 9.57 19.43
N THR A 108 -7.39 9.02 18.43
CA THR A 108 -6.86 7.65 18.42
C THR A 108 -5.36 7.71 18.23
N SER A 109 -4.61 7.00 19.07
CA SER A 109 -3.17 6.84 18.94
C SER A 109 -2.82 5.36 19.04
N ASN A 110 -2.04 4.85 18.09
CA ASN A 110 -1.57 3.49 18.06
C ASN A 110 -0.05 3.48 17.86
N LEU A 111 0.66 2.74 18.68
CA LEU A 111 2.09 2.50 18.58
C LEU A 111 2.33 1.00 18.44
N THR A 112 2.96 0.61 17.33
CA THR A 112 3.30 -0.79 17.05
C THR A 112 4.82 -0.93 16.96
N LEU A 113 5.36 -1.88 17.72
CA LEU A 113 6.75 -2.31 17.62
C LEU A 113 6.81 -3.61 16.82
N GLN A 114 7.81 -3.72 15.96
CA GLN A 114 7.98 -4.85 15.04
C GLN A 114 9.40 -5.40 15.14
N SER A 115 9.51 -6.73 15.15
CA SER A 115 10.78 -7.45 15.06
C SER A 115 10.66 -8.59 14.05
N PRO A 116 11.75 -9.14 13.53
CA PRO A 116 11.69 -10.33 12.69
C PRO A 116 11.01 -11.46 13.47
N PHE A 117 9.98 -12.06 12.87
CA PHE A 117 9.24 -13.16 13.49
C PHE A 117 10.02 -14.48 13.42
N SER A 118 10.73 -14.70 12.31
CA SER A 118 11.52 -15.92 12.08
C SER A 118 12.70 -15.57 11.19
N LEU A 119 13.86 -16.10 11.55
CA LEU A 119 15.06 -16.08 10.74
C LEU A 119 15.41 -17.51 10.34
N PRO A 120 16.07 -17.74 9.20
CA PRO A 120 16.55 -19.04 8.81
C PRO A 120 17.48 -19.63 9.88
N ALA A 121 17.35 -20.93 10.13
CA ALA A 121 18.32 -21.64 10.95
C ALA A 121 19.56 -21.97 10.10
N PHE A 122 20.70 -21.45 10.51
CA PHE A 122 21.97 -21.67 9.81
C PHE A 122 22.78 -22.79 10.43
N GLN A 123 23.53 -23.50 9.59
CA GLN A 123 24.50 -24.47 10.06
C GLN A 123 25.70 -23.77 10.74
N ASN A 124 26.33 -24.39 11.74
CA ASN A 124 27.49 -23.90 12.47
C ASN A 124 28.56 -24.98 12.68
N ARG A 125 28.59 -25.99 11.78
CA ARG A 125 29.51 -27.15 11.88
C ARG A 125 30.61 -27.11 10.81
N TYR A 126 30.36 -26.47 9.67
CA TYR A 126 31.28 -26.40 8.55
C TYR A 126 31.70 -24.96 8.34
N GLY A 127 32.99 -24.74 8.25
CA GLY A 127 33.58 -23.42 8.04
C GLY A 127 33.60 -23.01 6.56
N VAL A 128 34.43 -22.05 6.25
CA VAL A 128 34.59 -21.49 4.91
C VAL A 128 35.49 -22.38 4.08
N SER A 129 35.17 -22.66 2.82
CA SER A 129 35.98 -23.47 1.91
C SER A 129 36.99 -22.66 1.14
N ASP A 130 36.58 -21.53 0.56
CA ASP A 130 37.31 -20.72 -0.38
C ASP A 130 37.32 -19.21 -0.05
N GLY A 131 36.92 -18.89 1.16
CA GLY A 131 36.73 -17.50 1.61
C GLY A 131 35.33 -16.96 1.38
N VAL A 132 34.48 -17.65 0.62
CA VAL A 132 33.16 -17.20 0.22
C VAL A 132 32.05 -18.17 0.67
N GLU A 133 32.25 -19.48 0.52
CA GLU A 133 31.23 -20.48 0.77
C GLU A 133 31.34 -21.14 2.14
N SER A 134 30.19 -21.51 2.71
CA SER A 134 30.04 -22.01 4.09
C SER A 134 30.16 -23.55 4.24
N TRP A 135 30.63 -24.29 3.22
CA TRP A 135 30.66 -25.75 3.21
C TRP A 135 32.07 -26.34 3.12
N GLY A 136 33.02 -25.69 3.81
CA GLY A 136 34.37 -26.18 3.94
C GLY A 136 34.52 -27.32 4.96
N ALA A 137 35.74 -27.47 5.51
CA ALA A 137 36.02 -28.51 6.49
C ALA A 137 35.16 -28.35 7.76
N ARG A 138 34.83 -29.49 8.37
CA ARG A 138 34.17 -29.50 9.68
C ARG A 138 35.16 -28.98 10.73
N ALA A 139 34.79 -27.90 11.40
CA ALA A 139 35.64 -27.26 12.40
C ALA A 139 34.77 -26.64 13.52
N ARG A 140 35.38 -26.53 14.70
CA ARG A 140 34.80 -25.68 15.75
C ARG A 140 35.11 -24.21 15.39
N MET A 141 34.08 -23.45 15.07
CA MET A 141 34.23 -22.05 14.69
C MET A 141 33.47 -21.13 15.64
N LYS A 142 33.89 -19.86 15.67
CA LYS A 142 33.11 -18.80 16.31
C LYS A 142 31.82 -18.58 15.53
N THR A 143 30.73 -18.40 16.23
CA THR A 143 29.41 -18.11 15.63
C THR A 143 29.11 -16.63 15.78
N TYR A 144 28.55 -16.04 14.73
CA TYR A 144 28.10 -14.65 14.69
C TYR A 144 26.62 -14.63 14.31
N ASP A 145 25.84 -13.78 14.92
CA ASP A 145 24.44 -13.56 14.56
C ASP A 145 24.29 -12.49 13.47
N ASN A 146 25.04 -12.66 12.38
CA ASN A 146 25.06 -11.72 11.25
C ASN A 146 23.66 -11.38 10.72
N ALA A 147 22.75 -12.37 10.73
CA ALA A 147 21.39 -12.17 10.26
C ALA A 147 20.53 -11.40 11.26
N GLY A 148 20.63 -11.70 12.55
CA GLY A 148 19.91 -10.98 13.60
C GLY A 148 20.37 -9.52 13.71
N ASP A 149 21.68 -9.28 13.66
CA ASP A 149 22.29 -7.96 13.78
C ASP A 149 22.01 -7.01 12.60
N PHE A 150 21.55 -7.54 11.48
CA PHE A 150 21.15 -6.74 10.32
C PHE A 150 19.82 -5.99 10.56
N PHE A 151 18.93 -6.59 11.31
CA PHE A 151 17.61 -6.01 11.55
C PHE A 151 17.61 -5.09 12.76
N ARG A 152 16.68 -4.17 12.75
CA ARG A 152 16.38 -3.30 13.88
C ARG A 152 14.92 -3.45 14.31
N THR A 153 14.57 -2.94 15.47
CA THR A 153 13.16 -2.78 15.85
C THR A 153 12.49 -1.76 14.92
N GLY A 154 11.49 -2.21 14.20
CA GLY A 154 10.58 -1.36 13.43
C GLY A 154 9.56 -0.69 14.36
N ILE A 155 9.15 0.53 14.02
CA ILE A 155 8.20 1.32 14.81
C ILE A 155 7.19 1.92 13.84
N THR A 156 5.90 1.69 14.12
CA THR A 156 4.79 2.36 13.44
C THR A 156 3.99 3.15 14.45
N ALA A 157 3.88 4.45 14.24
CA ALA A 157 3.02 5.35 15.01
C ALA A 157 1.89 5.85 14.10
N MET A 158 0.65 5.63 14.52
CA MET A 158 -0.54 6.16 13.87
C MET A 158 -1.29 7.04 14.85
N ASN A 159 -1.58 8.26 14.45
CA ASN A 159 -2.38 9.20 15.23
C ASN A 159 -3.51 9.73 14.35
N ALA A 160 -4.72 9.72 14.88
CA ALA A 160 -5.90 10.24 14.18
C ALA A 160 -6.72 11.12 15.11
N VAL A 161 -7.28 12.17 14.55
CA VAL A 161 -8.27 13.01 15.20
C VAL A 161 -9.49 13.14 14.30
N SER A 162 -10.68 13.00 14.85
CA SER A 162 -11.92 13.26 14.12
C SER A 162 -12.88 14.09 14.95
N VAL A 163 -13.66 14.90 14.25
CA VAL A 163 -14.69 15.76 14.82
C VAL A 163 -15.99 15.51 14.07
N SER A 164 -17.03 15.21 14.79
CA SER A 164 -18.38 15.07 14.26
C SER A 164 -19.27 16.13 14.86
N SER A 165 -19.90 16.94 14.03
CA SER A 165 -20.77 18.02 14.48
C SER A 165 -21.99 18.15 13.59
N GLY A 166 -23.05 18.77 14.11
CA GLY A 166 -24.18 19.08 13.28
C GLY A 166 -25.50 19.23 14.01
N SER A 167 -26.51 19.45 13.20
CA SER A 167 -27.94 19.51 13.57
C SER A 167 -28.70 18.48 12.75
N GLU A 168 -30.00 18.43 12.92
CA GLU A 168 -30.90 17.61 12.06
C GLU A 168 -30.81 18.03 10.57
N GLN A 169 -30.46 19.28 10.30
CA GLN A 169 -30.41 19.85 8.95
C GLN A 169 -29.04 19.74 8.31
N VAL A 170 -27.96 19.96 9.07
CA VAL A 170 -26.59 19.95 8.57
C VAL A 170 -25.72 19.13 9.50
N GLN A 171 -24.97 18.20 8.95
CA GLN A 171 -24.06 17.33 9.67
C GLN A 171 -22.70 17.40 8.99
N ASN A 172 -21.64 17.56 9.80
CA ASN A 172 -20.28 17.63 9.33
C ASN A 172 -19.42 16.58 10.03
N TYR A 173 -18.54 15.95 9.27
CA TYR A 173 -17.48 15.08 9.75
C TYR A 173 -16.17 15.55 9.17
N PHE A 174 -15.19 15.74 10.04
CA PHE A 174 -13.82 16.03 9.65
C PHE A 174 -12.90 15.03 10.33
N SER A 175 -11.88 14.57 9.61
CA SER A 175 -10.80 13.78 10.19
C SER A 175 -9.46 14.13 9.59
N TYR A 176 -8.43 13.93 10.40
CA TYR A 176 -7.04 13.92 10.00
C TYR A 176 -6.33 12.73 10.64
N ALA A 177 -5.55 12.00 9.85
CA ALA A 177 -4.69 10.95 10.35
C ALA A 177 -3.27 11.08 9.80
N ASN A 178 -2.31 10.77 10.66
CA ASN A 178 -0.90 10.65 10.31
C ASN A 178 -0.41 9.25 10.66
N THR A 179 0.30 8.61 9.73
CA THR A 179 1.02 7.35 9.95
C THR A 179 2.48 7.57 9.63
N ALA A 180 3.35 7.30 10.60
CA ALA A 180 4.80 7.32 10.43
C ALA A 180 5.35 5.94 10.78
N GLU A 181 6.11 5.34 9.85
CA GLU A 181 6.70 4.01 10.03
C GLU A 181 8.20 4.06 9.76
N ARG A 182 8.96 3.39 10.61
CA ARG A 182 10.34 2.97 10.39
C ARG A 182 10.34 1.44 10.34
N GLY A 183 10.67 0.87 9.18
CA GLY A 183 10.70 -0.58 9.02
C GLY A 183 11.87 -1.25 9.77
N ILE A 184 11.87 -2.58 9.77
CA ILE A 184 12.91 -3.39 10.42
C ILE A 184 14.25 -3.40 9.68
N THR A 185 14.28 -2.95 8.40
CA THR A 185 15.51 -2.75 7.63
C THR A 185 16.00 -1.29 7.73
N GLY A 186 17.32 -1.08 7.58
CA GLY A 186 17.98 0.18 7.93
C GLY A 186 17.37 1.47 7.37
N SER A 187 16.95 1.49 6.12
CA SER A 187 16.56 2.71 5.39
C SER A 187 15.06 2.84 5.14
N ASN A 188 14.27 1.78 5.34
CA ASN A 188 12.85 1.77 5.02
C ASN A 188 12.05 2.71 5.91
N ARG A 189 11.23 3.59 5.29
CA ARG A 189 10.35 4.54 5.95
C ARG A 189 9.06 4.74 5.17
N LEU A 190 7.96 4.97 5.90
CA LEU A 190 6.68 5.41 5.34
C LEU A 190 6.18 6.62 6.14
N MET A 191 5.67 7.62 5.44
CA MET A 191 4.90 8.72 6.01
C MET A 191 3.64 8.92 5.21
N ARG A 192 2.49 8.92 5.88
CA ARG A 192 1.18 9.12 5.27
C ARG A 192 0.38 10.13 6.04
N HIS A 193 -0.32 11.00 5.30
CA HIS A 193 -1.28 11.95 5.81
C HIS A 193 -2.62 11.73 5.08
N ASN A 194 -3.69 11.61 5.84
CA ASN A 194 -5.05 11.51 5.34
C ASN A 194 -5.87 12.66 5.89
N PHE A 195 -6.64 13.32 5.04
CA PHE A 195 -7.63 14.33 5.39
C PHE A 195 -8.96 13.91 4.82
N ASN A 196 -10.03 14.07 5.59
CA ASN A 196 -11.38 13.80 5.13
C ASN A 196 -12.33 14.88 5.64
N LEU A 197 -13.21 15.35 4.75
CA LEU A 197 -14.30 16.27 5.06
C LEU A 197 -15.56 15.79 4.40
N ARG A 198 -16.61 15.56 5.20
CA ARG A 198 -17.93 15.18 4.73
C ARG A 198 -18.99 16.08 5.30
N THR A 199 -19.88 16.56 4.45
CA THR A 199 -21.03 17.37 4.82
C THR A 199 -22.30 16.74 4.27
N THR A 200 -23.29 16.53 5.13
CA THR A 200 -24.62 16.09 4.73
C THR A 200 -25.62 17.17 5.11
N THR A 201 -26.46 17.60 4.17
CA THR A 201 -27.45 18.68 4.37
C THR A 201 -28.83 18.21 3.95
N GLY A 202 -29.81 18.43 4.81
CA GLY A 202 -31.22 18.20 4.53
C GLY A 202 -31.97 19.50 4.26
N LEU A 203 -32.52 19.64 3.06
CA LEU A 203 -33.29 20.81 2.62
C LEU A 203 -34.77 20.48 2.46
N PHE A 204 -35.62 21.50 2.42
CA PHE A 204 -37.08 21.36 2.20
C PHE A 204 -37.72 20.35 3.16
N ARG A 205 -37.47 20.50 4.47
CA ARG A 205 -37.96 19.56 5.50
C ARG A 205 -37.50 18.11 5.24
N GLN A 206 -36.23 17.94 4.92
CA GLN A 206 -35.58 16.65 4.63
C GLN A 206 -36.07 15.95 3.33
N ARG A 207 -36.77 16.68 2.45
CA ARG A 207 -37.14 16.11 1.14
C ARG A 207 -35.95 16.02 0.18
N LEU A 208 -35.02 16.95 0.24
CA LEU A 208 -33.75 16.88 -0.53
C LEU A 208 -32.59 16.71 0.44
N LYS A 209 -31.86 15.59 0.30
CA LYS A 209 -30.62 15.33 1.03
C LYS A 209 -29.45 15.46 0.08
N LEU A 210 -28.51 16.29 0.45
CA LEU A 210 -27.22 16.46 -0.23
C LEU A 210 -26.12 15.91 0.66
N ASP A 211 -25.24 15.07 0.09
CA ASP A 211 -24.11 14.47 0.79
C ASP A 211 -22.87 14.68 -0.09
N GLY A 212 -21.90 15.42 0.41
CA GLY A 212 -20.62 15.68 -0.24
C GLY A 212 -19.49 15.16 0.64
N ASN A 213 -18.57 14.43 0.06
CA ASN A 213 -17.38 13.93 0.72
C ASN A 213 -16.15 14.24 -0.13
N ILE A 214 -15.09 14.76 0.50
CA ILE A 214 -13.79 14.94 -0.13
C ILE A 214 -12.72 14.40 0.81
N SER A 215 -11.83 13.58 0.27
CA SER A 215 -10.67 13.08 0.97
C SER A 215 -9.39 13.31 0.17
N PHE A 216 -8.33 13.63 0.87
CA PHE A 216 -7.00 13.80 0.32
C PHE A 216 -6.02 12.91 1.08
N MET A 217 -5.17 12.20 0.35
CA MET A 217 -4.10 11.40 0.90
C MET A 217 -2.77 11.76 0.23
N ARG A 218 -1.75 11.94 1.07
CA ARG A 218 -0.36 12.05 0.63
C ARG A 218 0.48 10.99 1.33
N GLN A 219 1.18 10.17 0.56
CA GLN A 219 2.06 9.13 1.08
C GLN A 219 3.45 9.26 0.45
N VAL A 220 4.47 9.16 1.30
CA VAL A 220 5.87 9.01 0.90
C VAL A 220 6.37 7.68 1.45
N VAL A 221 6.94 6.85 0.59
CA VAL A 221 7.64 5.63 0.97
C VAL A 221 9.08 5.73 0.49
N GLU A 222 10.02 5.53 1.41
CA GLU A 222 11.45 5.50 1.11
C GLU A 222 11.99 4.10 1.30
N ASP A 223 12.85 3.68 0.37
CA ASP A 223 13.59 2.42 0.37
C ASP A 223 12.73 1.19 0.70
N LYS A 224 11.62 1.09 -0.01
CA LYS A 224 10.71 -0.03 0.10
C LYS A 224 11.46 -1.35 -0.15
N PRO A 225 11.41 -2.33 0.76
CA PRO A 225 12.06 -3.62 0.58
C PRO A 225 11.61 -4.30 -0.70
N VAL A 226 12.55 -4.94 -1.38
CA VAL A 226 12.31 -5.71 -2.60
C VAL A 226 12.41 -7.18 -2.25
N PRO A 227 11.35 -7.97 -2.42
CA PRO A 227 11.40 -9.42 -2.27
C PRO A 227 12.08 -10.08 -3.47
N GLY A 228 12.34 -11.37 -3.37
CA GLY A 228 12.94 -12.17 -4.44
C GLY A 228 14.36 -12.60 -4.15
N GLY A 229 14.91 -13.42 -5.05
CA GLY A 229 16.21 -14.07 -4.88
C GLY A 229 17.38 -13.38 -5.54
N PHE A 230 17.27 -12.08 -5.87
CA PHE A 230 18.28 -11.39 -6.69
C PHE A 230 18.70 -10.05 -6.09
N TYR A 231 19.72 -9.50 -6.64
CA TYR A 231 20.51 -8.26 -6.47
C TYR A 231 19.96 -7.16 -5.55
N MET A 232 18.68 -6.91 -5.56
CA MET A 232 18.06 -5.81 -4.80
C MET A 232 17.57 -6.23 -3.43
N ASN A 233 17.50 -7.54 -3.18
CA ASN A 233 17.13 -8.05 -1.88
C ASN A 233 18.40 -8.18 -1.01
N PRO A 234 18.56 -7.37 0.03
CA PRO A 234 19.76 -7.43 0.89
C PRO A 234 19.88 -8.77 1.60
N LEU A 235 18.78 -9.54 1.75
CA LEU A 235 18.80 -10.83 2.42
C LEU A 235 19.53 -11.91 1.62
N VAL A 236 19.70 -11.74 0.30
CA VAL A 236 20.46 -12.71 -0.51
C VAL A 236 21.92 -12.75 -0.05
N GLY A 237 22.61 -11.62 -0.08
CA GLY A 237 23.98 -11.55 0.41
C GLY A 237 24.09 -11.85 1.91
N LEU A 238 23.13 -11.38 2.71
CA LEU A 238 23.10 -11.63 4.15
C LEU A 238 23.03 -13.12 4.49
N TYR A 239 22.17 -13.88 3.81
CA TYR A 239 21.93 -15.30 4.13
C TYR A 239 22.97 -16.23 3.49
N ARG A 240 23.60 -15.79 2.40
CA ARG A 240 24.74 -16.49 1.77
C ARG A 240 26.07 -16.19 2.46
N PHE A 241 26.14 -15.13 3.28
CA PHE A 241 27.38 -14.73 3.94
C PHE A 241 27.98 -15.90 4.75
N PRO A 242 29.30 -16.16 4.61
CA PRO A 242 29.92 -17.37 5.13
C PRO A 242 29.82 -17.49 6.65
N ARG A 243 29.60 -18.71 7.10
CA ARG A 243 29.50 -19.04 8.53
C ARG A 243 30.88 -18.99 9.19
N GLY A 244 30.93 -18.47 10.40
CA GLY A 244 32.18 -18.31 11.15
C GLY A 244 32.95 -17.03 10.79
N VAL A 245 32.43 -16.21 9.88
CA VAL A 245 32.99 -14.90 9.51
C VAL A 245 32.10 -13.79 10.08
N ASP A 246 32.71 -12.74 10.58
CA ASP A 246 32.03 -11.55 11.10
C ASP A 246 31.69 -10.61 9.94
N ILE A 247 30.43 -10.22 9.82
CA ILE A 247 29.97 -9.27 8.79
C ILE A 247 30.23 -7.80 9.16
N THR A 248 30.61 -7.54 10.42
CA THR A 248 30.80 -6.16 10.93
C THR A 248 31.73 -5.30 10.08
N PRO A 249 32.88 -5.78 9.57
CA PRO A 249 33.73 -4.98 8.69
C PRO A 249 32.98 -4.50 7.43
N TYR A 250 32.18 -5.36 6.81
CA TYR A 250 31.39 -5.04 5.63
C TYR A 250 30.15 -4.18 5.94
N ARG A 251 29.76 -4.08 7.19
CA ARG A 251 28.73 -3.14 7.66
C ARG A 251 29.32 -1.74 7.86
N GLU A 252 30.46 -1.65 8.49
CA GLU A 252 31.12 -0.38 8.84
C GLU A 252 31.80 0.25 7.62
N HIS A 253 32.35 -0.58 6.76
CA HIS A 253 33.05 -0.20 5.53
C HIS A 253 32.39 -0.85 4.31
N PHE A 254 31.09 -0.65 4.11
CA PHE A 254 30.36 -1.25 2.99
C PHE A 254 30.80 -0.69 1.62
N GLU A 255 31.63 0.33 1.62
CA GLU A 255 32.24 0.94 0.43
C GLU A 255 33.68 1.32 0.68
N VAL A 256 34.49 1.24 -0.38
CA VAL A 256 35.92 1.59 -0.43
C VAL A 256 36.18 2.50 -1.61
N TYR A 257 37.13 3.44 -1.48
CA TYR A 257 37.52 4.34 -2.56
C TYR A 257 38.36 3.62 -3.62
N ASP A 258 37.87 3.62 -4.86
CA ASP A 258 38.59 3.14 -6.03
C ASP A 258 39.29 4.32 -6.71
N ALA A 259 40.64 4.38 -6.61
CA ALA A 259 41.42 5.46 -7.18
C ALA A 259 41.41 5.48 -8.72
N GLY A 260 41.23 4.33 -9.36
CA GLY A 260 41.15 4.23 -10.82
C GLY A 260 39.83 4.80 -11.35
N ARG A 261 38.74 4.55 -10.67
CA ARG A 261 37.40 5.06 -11.01
C ARG A 261 37.09 6.42 -10.36
N LYS A 262 37.90 6.85 -9.40
CA LYS A 262 37.72 8.09 -8.62
C LYS A 262 36.34 8.18 -7.92
N LEU A 263 35.83 7.05 -7.41
CA LEU A 263 34.55 6.98 -6.70
C LEU A 263 34.58 5.83 -5.67
N ASN A 264 33.64 5.83 -4.76
CA ASN A 264 33.45 4.72 -3.84
C ASN A 264 32.75 3.56 -4.54
N VAL A 265 33.28 2.36 -4.38
CA VAL A 265 32.72 1.09 -4.87
C VAL A 265 32.30 0.23 -3.68
N GLN A 266 31.41 -0.71 -3.89
CA GLN A 266 31.01 -1.62 -2.80
C GLN A 266 32.22 -2.49 -2.37
N ASP A 267 32.36 -2.66 -1.08
CA ASP A 267 33.25 -3.65 -0.48
C ASP A 267 32.45 -4.90 -0.11
N TRP A 268 32.79 -6.03 -0.70
CA TRP A 268 32.09 -7.28 -0.47
C TRP A 268 32.99 -8.49 -0.65
N ILE A 269 32.69 -9.56 0.10
CA ILE A 269 33.47 -10.78 0.09
C ILE A 269 33.44 -11.53 -1.25
N ALA A 270 32.36 -11.36 -2.01
CA ALA A 270 32.15 -11.95 -3.34
C ALA A 270 31.83 -10.86 -4.39
N PRO A 271 32.74 -9.96 -4.73
CA PRO A 271 32.43 -8.78 -5.55
C PRO A 271 32.09 -9.09 -7.02
N SER A 272 32.34 -10.30 -7.49
CA SER A 272 32.06 -10.75 -8.85
C SER A 272 30.81 -11.61 -8.97
N ASP A 273 30.11 -11.89 -7.86
CA ASP A 273 28.85 -12.65 -7.91
C ASP A 273 27.71 -11.72 -8.37
N ASP A 274 27.09 -12.06 -9.50
CA ASP A 274 25.98 -11.31 -10.06
C ASP A 274 24.67 -11.49 -9.29
N PHE A 275 24.57 -12.45 -8.37
CA PHE A 275 23.32 -12.74 -7.63
C PHE A 275 23.26 -12.05 -6.26
N GLU A 276 24.38 -11.67 -5.69
CA GLU A 276 24.43 -11.05 -4.38
C GLU A 276 25.24 -9.76 -4.37
N GLN A 277 24.95 -8.94 -3.40
CA GLN A 277 25.66 -7.72 -3.11
C GLN A 277 25.82 -7.57 -1.60
N ASN A 278 26.74 -6.73 -1.18
CA ASN A 278 26.82 -6.34 0.23
C ASN A 278 25.43 -5.85 0.69
N PRO A 279 24.79 -6.49 1.69
CA PRO A 279 23.48 -6.10 2.19
C PRO A 279 23.43 -4.64 2.66
N TYR A 280 24.55 -4.11 3.18
CA TYR A 280 24.64 -2.72 3.61
C TYR A 280 24.84 -1.74 2.45
N TRP A 281 25.47 -2.19 1.34
CA TRP A 281 25.43 -1.43 0.08
C TRP A 281 24.01 -1.32 -0.43
N VAL A 282 23.27 -2.42 -0.49
CA VAL A 282 21.90 -2.43 -0.98
C VAL A 282 21.02 -1.44 -0.21
N VAL A 283 21.05 -1.44 1.12
CA VAL A 283 20.20 -0.54 1.92
C VAL A 283 20.67 0.91 1.96
N ASN A 284 21.94 1.19 1.59
CA ASN A 284 22.49 2.55 1.63
C ASN A 284 22.69 3.18 0.24
N ARG A 285 22.90 2.39 -0.82
CA ARG A 285 23.26 2.87 -2.16
C ARG A 285 22.27 2.50 -3.26
N ILE A 286 21.28 1.63 -2.97
CA ILE A 286 20.13 1.41 -3.84
C ILE A 286 18.92 2.11 -3.19
N ARG A 287 18.69 3.36 -3.62
CA ARG A 287 17.72 4.23 -2.98
C ARG A 287 16.45 4.36 -3.82
N SER A 288 15.31 4.30 -3.17
CA SER A 288 14.02 4.52 -3.83
C SER A 288 13.14 5.47 -3.03
N ARG A 289 12.35 6.27 -3.72
CA ARG A 289 11.33 7.13 -3.12
C ARG A 289 10.09 7.15 -3.98
N SER A 290 8.97 6.69 -3.40
CA SER A 290 7.65 6.78 -4.00
C SER A 290 6.85 7.88 -3.31
N LEU A 291 6.26 8.78 -4.09
CA LEU A 291 5.32 9.80 -3.64
C LEU A 291 3.98 9.52 -4.31
N ARG A 292 2.94 9.30 -3.52
CA ARG A 292 1.55 9.21 -3.97
C ARG A 292 0.73 10.35 -3.40
N ASN A 293 -0.01 11.03 -4.28
CA ASN A 293 -1.09 11.92 -3.89
C ASN A 293 -2.39 11.38 -4.47
N ARG A 294 -3.46 11.33 -3.67
CA ARG A 294 -4.79 10.89 -4.09
C ARG A 294 -5.84 11.86 -3.60
N VAL A 295 -6.76 12.19 -4.47
CA VAL A 295 -7.96 12.97 -4.16
C VAL A 295 -9.17 12.14 -4.54
N MET A 296 -10.05 11.92 -3.59
CA MET A 296 -11.36 11.32 -3.84
C MET A 296 -12.44 12.33 -3.46
N ALA A 297 -13.35 12.59 -4.38
CA ALA A 297 -14.51 13.44 -4.11
C ALA A 297 -15.78 12.72 -4.57
N SER A 298 -16.81 12.73 -3.73
CA SER A 298 -18.11 12.16 -4.08
C SER A 298 -19.22 13.13 -3.71
N PHE A 299 -20.29 13.07 -4.48
CA PHE A 299 -21.50 13.85 -4.25
C PHE A 299 -22.73 13.01 -4.50
N THR A 300 -23.72 13.12 -3.60
CA THR A 300 -25.02 12.46 -3.73
C THR A 300 -26.12 13.48 -3.47
N ALA A 301 -27.09 13.55 -4.37
CA ALA A 301 -28.35 14.24 -4.18
C ALA A 301 -29.48 13.22 -4.18
N ASP A 302 -30.29 13.22 -3.14
CA ASP A 302 -31.41 12.31 -2.95
C ASP A 302 -32.68 13.13 -2.70
N TRP A 303 -33.56 13.19 -3.70
CA TRP A 303 -34.74 14.08 -3.70
C TRP A 303 -36.02 13.29 -3.72
N LYS A 304 -36.79 13.38 -2.64
CA LYS A 304 -38.19 12.95 -2.58
C LYS A 304 -39.08 14.04 -3.18
N VAL A 305 -39.30 13.97 -4.51
CA VAL A 305 -40.06 14.98 -5.26
C VAL A 305 -41.47 15.06 -4.72
N ASN A 306 -42.10 13.89 -4.55
CA ASN A 306 -43.44 13.74 -3.98
C ASN A 306 -43.63 12.33 -3.34
N GLY A 307 -44.85 11.92 -3.07
CA GLY A 307 -45.14 10.62 -2.42
C GLY A 307 -44.82 9.39 -3.26
N TRP A 308 -44.67 9.53 -4.58
CA TRP A 308 -44.47 8.42 -5.51
C TRP A 308 -43.23 8.52 -6.36
N LEU A 309 -42.53 9.69 -6.37
CA LEU A 309 -41.32 9.91 -7.18
C LEU A 309 -40.14 10.31 -6.28
N ARG A 310 -39.07 9.54 -6.38
CA ARG A 310 -37.76 9.85 -5.76
C ARG A 310 -36.70 9.84 -6.84
N LEU A 311 -35.93 10.92 -6.90
CA LEU A 311 -34.77 11.06 -7.78
C LEU A 311 -33.49 10.96 -6.95
N LYS A 312 -32.51 10.21 -7.45
CA LYS A 312 -31.20 10.13 -6.83
C LYS A 312 -30.13 10.31 -7.89
N ALA A 313 -29.26 11.27 -7.68
CA ALA A 313 -28.06 11.48 -8.50
C ALA A 313 -26.82 11.30 -7.63
N ARG A 314 -25.83 10.59 -8.14
CA ARG A 314 -24.51 10.47 -7.48
C ARG A 314 -23.40 10.54 -8.51
N GLY A 315 -22.26 11.03 -8.05
CA GLY A 315 -21.05 11.04 -8.83
C GLY A 315 -19.82 11.00 -7.94
N ASN A 316 -18.73 10.47 -8.45
CA ASN A 316 -17.43 10.55 -7.80
C ASN A 316 -16.31 10.78 -8.81
N VAL A 317 -15.24 11.36 -8.29
CA VAL A 317 -13.94 11.46 -8.95
C VAL A 317 -12.91 10.84 -8.01
N ASP A 318 -12.06 9.99 -8.54
CA ASP A 318 -10.91 9.42 -7.85
C ASP A 318 -9.66 9.68 -8.71
N TYR A 319 -8.81 10.56 -8.24
CA TYR A 319 -7.59 10.97 -8.92
C TYR A 319 -6.37 10.52 -8.12
N VAL A 320 -5.45 9.80 -8.79
CA VAL A 320 -4.17 9.35 -8.23
C VAL A 320 -3.04 9.91 -9.07
N ASN A 321 -2.01 10.42 -8.39
CA ASN A 321 -0.74 10.78 -9.01
C ASN A 321 0.41 10.15 -8.23
N ASP A 322 1.19 9.31 -8.91
CA ASP A 322 2.35 8.61 -8.40
C ASP A 322 3.63 9.10 -9.06
N LYS A 323 4.66 9.35 -8.26
CA LYS A 323 6.02 9.63 -8.72
C LYS A 323 6.98 8.70 -8.02
N VAL A 324 7.74 7.93 -8.80
CA VAL A 324 8.73 6.97 -8.30
C VAL A 324 10.11 7.38 -8.80
N ARG A 325 11.04 7.51 -7.87
CA ARG A 325 12.45 7.78 -8.16
C ARG A 325 13.30 6.66 -7.61
N GLN A 326 14.25 6.19 -8.41
CA GLN A 326 15.21 5.17 -8.02
C GLN A 326 16.61 5.61 -8.39
N LYS A 327 17.55 5.39 -7.48
CA LYS A 327 18.95 5.72 -7.64
C LYS A 327 19.77 4.47 -7.34
N PHE A 328 20.54 4.05 -8.31
CA PHE A 328 21.52 2.97 -8.20
C PHE A 328 22.89 3.60 -8.32
N TYR A 329 23.65 3.56 -7.26
CA TYR A 329 24.99 4.14 -7.27
C TYR A 329 25.93 3.31 -8.15
N ALA A 330 26.98 3.95 -8.67
CA ALA A 330 28.05 3.28 -9.39
C ALA A 330 28.65 2.17 -8.52
N SER A 331 28.98 1.02 -9.11
CA SER A 331 29.37 -0.22 -8.42
C SER A 331 28.20 -1.11 -7.94
N THR A 332 26.96 -0.69 -8.11
CA THR A 332 25.82 -1.63 -8.00
C THR A 332 25.95 -2.70 -9.10
N ALA A 333 25.48 -3.92 -8.81
CA ALA A 333 25.56 -5.05 -9.73
C ALA A 333 25.24 -4.66 -11.18
N PRO A 334 26.07 -5.10 -12.17
CA PRO A 334 25.96 -4.68 -13.58
C PRO A 334 24.59 -4.95 -14.21
N ALA A 335 23.90 -5.98 -13.72
CA ALA A 335 22.53 -6.30 -14.13
C ALA A 335 21.51 -5.20 -13.80
N LEU A 336 21.77 -4.36 -12.79
CA LEU A 336 20.88 -3.30 -12.33
C LEU A 336 21.30 -1.92 -12.80
N ALA A 337 22.60 -1.68 -12.94
CA ALA A 337 23.15 -0.36 -13.22
C ALA A 337 24.39 -0.44 -14.11
N GLY A 338 24.59 0.56 -14.96
CA GLY A 338 25.85 0.70 -15.70
C GLY A 338 27.02 1.14 -14.81
N ALA A 339 28.21 1.27 -15.41
CA ALA A 339 29.46 1.62 -14.71
C ALA A 339 29.35 2.91 -13.87
N ASN A 340 28.52 3.87 -14.29
CA ASN A 340 28.32 5.16 -13.62
C ASN A 340 27.00 5.21 -12.80
N GLY A 341 26.38 4.05 -12.55
CA GLY A 341 25.12 3.96 -11.86
C GLY A 341 23.93 4.07 -12.81
N ARG A 342 22.72 4.19 -12.22
CA ARG A 342 21.45 4.33 -12.94
C ARG A 342 20.49 5.23 -12.16
N TYR A 343 19.77 6.08 -12.87
CA TYR A 343 18.68 6.88 -12.32
C TYR A 343 17.40 6.60 -13.08
N ILE A 344 16.31 6.34 -12.35
CA ILE A 344 14.98 6.12 -12.93
C ILE A 344 14.02 7.10 -12.27
N GLU A 345 13.25 7.80 -13.09
CA GLU A 345 12.09 8.58 -12.65
C GLU A 345 10.88 8.17 -13.46
N SER A 346 9.82 7.79 -12.77
CA SER A 346 8.54 7.41 -13.37
C SER A 346 7.43 8.26 -12.77
N SER A 347 6.50 8.72 -13.59
CA SER A 347 5.29 9.42 -13.17
C SER A 347 4.08 8.75 -13.80
N TYR A 348 3.07 8.51 -12.98
CA TYR A 348 1.82 7.89 -13.37
C TYR A 348 0.66 8.69 -12.81
N SER A 349 -0.36 8.93 -13.61
CA SER A 349 -1.60 9.57 -13.19
C SER A 349 -2.79 8.82 -13.72
N GLU A 350 -3.77 8.61 -12.87
CA GLU A 350 -5.01 7.93 -13.23
C GLU A 350 -6.19 8.69 -12.66
N THR A 351 -7.27 8.76 -13.42
CA THR A 351 -8.52 9.39 -13.00
C THR A 351 -9.67 8.46 -13.32
N LEU A 352 -10.48 8.16 -12.31
CA LEU A 352 -11.74 7.46 -12.45
C LEU A 352 -12.87 8.44 -12.18
N PHE A 353 -13.80 8.54 -13.12
CA PHE A 353 -15.04 9.28 -12.95
C PHE A 353 -16.23 8.33 -13.09
N ASN A 354 -17.16 8.38 -12.15
CA ASN A 354 -18.43 7.66 -12.23
C ASN A 354 -19.58 8.62 -11.94
N GLY A 355 -20.70 8.40 -12.61
CA GLY A 355 -21.92 9.13 -12.39
C GLY A 355 -23.14 8.27 -12.68
N GLU A 356 -24.19 8.43 -11.89
CA GLU A 356 -25.46 7.75 -12.11
C GLU A 356 -26.63 8.66 -11.72
N VAL A 357 -27.76 8.46 -12.36
CA VAL A 357 -29.05 9.06 -12.03
C VAL A 357 -30.09 7.96 -11.99
N LEU A 358 -30.82 7.88 -10.89
CA LEU A 358 -31.88 6.92 -10.66
C LEU A 358 -33.22 7.64 -10.43
N ALA A 359 -34.27 7.22 -11.13
CA ALA A 359 -35.64 7.61 -10.89
C ALA A 359 -36.42 6.40 -10.35
N MET A 360 -36.94 6.52 -9.14
CA MET A 360 -37.71 5.48 -8.47
C MET A 360 -39.16 5.89 -8.39
N PHE A 361 -40.04 5.02 -8.89
CA PHE A 361 -41.47 5.23 -8.93
C PHE A 361 -42.13 4.21 -7.98
N ASP A 362 -42.98 4.71 -7.07
CA ASP A 362 -43.75 3.89 -6.14
C ASP A 362 -45.20 4.41 -6.13
N LYS A 363 -45.94 4.11 -7.21
CA LYS A 363 -47.32 4.53 -7.37
C LYS A 363 -48.21 3.34 -7.74
N ARG A 364 -49.28 3.13 -6.99
CA ARG A 364 -50.37 2.24 -7.40
C ARG A 364 -51.08 2.83 -8.61
N LEU A 365 -51.04 2.15 -9.72
CA LEU A 365 -51.67 2.61 -10.98
C LEU A 365 -53.13 2.17 -11.06
N SER A 366 -53.50 1.01 -10.49
CA SER A 366 -54.87 0.53 -10.31
C SER A 366 -54.93 -0.43 -9.12
N PRO A 367 -56.15 -0.77 -8.58
CA PRO A 367 -56.28 -1.78 -7.55
C PRO A 367 -55.72 -3.16 -7.96
N ASP A 368 -55.74 -3.46 -9.24
CA ASP A 368 -55.35 -4.76 -9.80
C ASP A 368 -53.90 -4.80 -10.34
N TRP A 369 -53.19 -3.68 -10.29
CA TRP A 369 -51.81 -3.58 -10.84
C TRP A 369 -50.85 -2.94 -9.84
N GLU A 370 -50.05 -3.76 -9.22
CA GLU A 370 -48.93 -3.33 -8.40
C GLU A 370 -47.63 -3.51 -9.18
N PRO A 371 -46.83 -2.43 -9.44
CA PRO A 371 -45.52 -2.61 -10.00
C PRO A 371 -44.66 -3.41 -9.01
N ARG A 372 -44.09 -4.53 -9.44
CA ARG A 372 -43.15 -5.30 -8.62
C ARG A 372 -41.95 -4.40 -8.30
N ARG A 373 -41.62 -4.30 -7.03
CA ARG A 373 -40.40 -3.66 -6.58
C ARG A 373 -39.21 -4.47 -7.14
N GLY A 374 -38.42 -3.85 -8.00
CA GLY A 374 -37.16 -4.39 -8.49
C GLY A 374 -36.01 -4.22 -7.48
#